data_499a68a8cdabe4cbd2a15a1fe2fda65a
#
_entry.id   499a68a8cdabe4cbd2a15a1fe2fda65a
#
_cell.length_a   1.000
_cell.length_b   1.000
_cell.length_c   1.000
_cell.angle_alpha   90.00
_cell.angle_beta   90.00
_cell.angle_gamma   90.00
#
_symmetry.space_group_name_H-M   'P 1'
#
loop_
_entity.id
_entity.type
_entity.pdbx_description
1 polymer ?
#
loop_
_entity_poly.entity_id
_entity_poly.type
_entity_poly.pdbx_seq_one_letter_code
_entity_poly.pdbx_strand_id
1 'polypeptide(L)'
;MSKAKILWVDDQIDLLKSHIIFLNEKGYQLDSCTNGSDALDKISNNRFDVILLDENMPGISGIETLKKIKKIDRNIKVIMITKSEEENIMEEAIGKEISDYLIKPVNPNQILLSLKKTLQNKKLIKDSNISEYQQEFRNLSLKMMDISSFDEWIKFYLEIIDWELKLSDIDDDTMMEILNNQKIEANSLFSKFLEKLPG
;
A
#
# COMPACT_ATOMS: atom_id res chain seq x y z
N MET A 1 -0.88 21.13 -5.56
CA MET A 1 -0.86 19.65 -5.58
C MET A 1 -1.74 19.19 -6.72
N SER A 2 -1.26 18.28 -7.59
CA SER A 2 -2.10 17.69 -8.64
C SER A 2 -3.22 16.87 -8.00
N LYS A 3 -4.43 17.00 -8.52
CA LYS A 3 -5.57 16.18 -8.07
C LYS A 3 -5.33 14.73 -8.50
N ALA A 4 -5.58 13.76 -7.60
CA ALA A 4 -5.50 12.37 -7.97
C ALA A 4 -6.55 12.03 -9.04
N LYS A 5 -6.10 11.33 -10.10
CA LYS A 5 -6.94 10.98 -11.25
C LYS A 5 -7.47 9.55 -11.11
N ILE A 6 -8.79 9.43 -11.12
CA ILE A 6 -9.49 8.18 -10.85
C ILE A 6 -10.29 7.79 -12.09
N LEU A 7 -10.21 6.51 -12.49
CA LEU A 7 -11.11 5.93 -13.48
C LEU A 7 -12.17 5.12 -12.75
N TRP A 8 -13.45 5.41 -13.01
CA TRP A 8 -14.57 4.62 -12.49
C TRP A 8 -15.20 3.81 -13.62
N VAL A 9 -15.15 2.49 -13.51
CA VAL A 9 -15.67 1.52 -14.49
C VAL A 9 -16.88 0.83 -13.89
N ASP A 10 -18.07 1.13 -14.40
CA ASP A 10 -19.34 0.59 -13.91
C ASP A 10 -20.39 0.71 -15.03
N ASP A 11 -21.09 -0.37 -15.37
CA ASP A 11 -22.10 -0.38 -16.44
C ASP A 11 -23.31 0.52 -16.14
N GLN A 12 -23.52 0.84 -14.86
CA GLN A 12 -24.57 1.74 -14.37
C GLN A 12 -24.04 3.11 -13.95
N ILE A 13 -22.91 3.55 -14.49
CA ILE A 13 -22.24 4.80 -14.09
C ILE A 13 -23.13 6.03 -14.14
N ASP A 14 -24.14 6.05 -15.01
CA ASP A 14 -25.11 7.13 -15.10
C ASP A 14 -25.94 7.30 -13.83
N LEU A 15 -26.15 6.25 -13.06
CA LEU A 15 -26.85 6.29 -11.77
C LEU A 15 -25.94 6.81 -10.63
N LEU A 16 -24.64 6.89 -10.87
CA LEU A 16 -23.62 7.26 -9.89
C LEU A 16 -23.15 8.72 -10.02
N LYS A 17 -23.88 9.55 -10.80
CA LYS A 17 -23.50 10.96 -11.03
C LYS A 17 -23.36 11.77 -9.74
N SER A 18 -24.21 11.53 -8.74
CA SER A 18 -24.09 12.20 -7.44
C SER A 18 -22.81 11.84 -6.70
N HIS A 19 -22.35 10.60 -6.82
CA HIS A 19 -21.09 10.14 -6.23
C HIS A 19 -19.88 10.79 -6.94
N ILE A 20 -19.94 10.90 -8.27
CA ILE A 20 -18.90 11.55 -9.08
C ILE A 20 -18.80 13.04 -8.69
N ILE A 21 -19.93 13.74 -8.59
CA ILE A 21 -19.96 15.15 -8.17
C ILE A 21 -19.33 15.30 -6.79
N PHE A 22 -19.77 14.49 -5.81
CA PHE A 22 -19.23 14.52 -4.46
C PHE A 22 -17.71 14.32 -4.41
N LEU A 23 -17.18 13.34 -5.14
CA LEU A 23 -15.74 13.06 -5.15
C LEU A 23 -14.95 14.18 -5.86
N ASN A 24 -15.50 14.77 -6.92
CA ASN A 24 -14.91 15.94 -7.57
C ASN A 24 -14.81 17.14 -6.62
N GLU A 25 -15.86 17.39 -5.80
CA GLU A 25 -15.86 18.43 -4.75
C GLU A 25 -14.79 18.14 -3.67
N LYS A 26 -14.51 16.86 -3.39
CA LYS A 26 -13.43 16.45 -2.47
C LYS A 26 -12.03 16.55 -3.08
N GLY A 27 -11.91 17.01 -4.32
CA GLY A 27 -10.62 17.32 -4.94
C GLY A 27 -10.05 16.20 -5.80
N TYR A 28 -10.80 15.14 -6.10
CA TYR A 28 -10.41 14.13 -7.07
C TYR A 28 -10.76 14.57 -8.50
N GLN A 29 -10.09 13.99 -9.49
CA GLN A 29 -10.45 14.13 -10.88
C GLN A 29 -10.97 12.79 -11.38
N LEU A 30 -12.27 12.70 -11.66
CA LEU A 30 -12.89 11.46 -12.13
C LEU A 30 -13.06 11.45 -13.64
N ASP A 31 -12.68 10.33 -14.23
CA ASP A 31 -13.08 9.86 -15.55
C ASP A 31 -13.90 8.58 -15.38
N SER A 32 -14.74 8.23 -16.35
CA SER A 32 -15.60 7.06 -16.24
C SER A 32 -15.79 6.35 -17.57
N CYS A 33 -16.12 5.06 -17.50
CA CYS A 33 -16.58 4.27 -18.65
C CYS A 33 -17.52 3.16 -18.16
N THR A 34 -18.25 2.55 -19.11
CA THR A 34 -19.35 1.61 -18.81
C THR A 34 -18.95 0.15 -18.94
N ASN A 35 -17.73 -0.16 -19.38
CA ASN A 35 -17.29 -1.53 -19.61
C ASN A 35 -15.78 -1.67 -19.52
N GLY A 36 -15.31 -2.91 -19.39
CA GLY A 36 -13.89 -3.20 -19.22
C GLY A 36 -13.04 -2.94 -20.49
N SER A 37 -13.60 -3.06 -21.69
CA SER A 37 -12.84 -2.79 -22.92
C SER A 37 -12.46 -1.31 -23.02
N ASP A 38 -13.42 -0.43 -22.82
CA ASP A 38 -13.18 1.01 -22.81
C ASP A 38 -12.22 1.41 -21.67
N ALA A 39 -12.30 0.71 -20.53
CA ALA A 39 -11.36 0.92 -19.42
C ALA A 39 -9.93 0.63 -19.85
N LEU A 40 -9.69 -0.50 -20.52
CA LEU A 40 -8.36 -0.89 -21.01
C LEU A 40 -7.81 0.12 -22.02
N ASP A 41 -8.66 0.59 -22.96
CA ASP A 41 -8.28 1.61 -23.93
C ASP A 41 -7.91 2.93 -23.25
N LYS A 42 -8.69 3.36 -22.24
CA LYS A 42 -8.39 4.57 -21.46
C LYS A 42 -7.09 4.45 -20.69
N ILE A 43 -6.82 3.30 -20.04
CA ILE A 43 -5.62 3.06 -19.25
C ILE A 43 -4.37 3.00 -20.15
N SER A 44 -4.50 2.47 -21.36
CA SER A 44 -3.39 2.42 -22.31
C SER A 44 -2.96 3.82 -22.79
N ASN A 45 -3.89 4.78 -22.81
CA ASN A 45 -3.66 6.13 -23.32
C ASN A 45 -3.53 7.19 -22.23
N ASN A 46 -3.88 6.90 -20.99
CA ASN A 46 -3.88 7.84 -19.88
C ASN A 46 -3.33 7.19 -18.61
N ARG A 47 -2.76 8.01 -17.72
CA ARG A 47 -2.38 7.57 -16.38
C ARG A 47 -3.51 7.85 -15.39
N PHE A 48 -3.79 6.86 -14.55
CA PHE A 48 -4.71 6.96 -13.42
C PHE A 48 -3.98 6.53 -12.14
N ASP A 49 -4.33 7.17 -11.03
CA ASP A 49 -3.78 6.84 -9.71
C ASP A 49 -4.52 5.66 -9.06
N VAL A 50 -5.84 5.59 -9.30
CA VAL A 50 -6.72 4.51 -8.79
C VAL A 50 -7.79 4.20 -9.82
N ILE A 51 -8.18 2.93 -9.89
CA ILE A 51 -9.33 2.46 -10.66
C ILE A 51 -10.40 1.96 -9.68
N LEU A 52 -11.61 2.47 -9.77
CA LEU A 52 -12.81 1.88 -9.18
C LEU A 52 -13.41 0.95 -10.22
N LEU A 53 -13.52 -0.33 -9.93
CA LEU A 53 -13.88 -1.36 -10.92
C LEU A 53 -15.05 -2.19 -10.43
N ASP A 54 -16.18 -2.10 -11.13
CA ASP A 54 -17.30 -3.00 -10.88
C ASP A 54 -16.94 -4.43 -11.32
N GLU A 55 -17.34 -5.38 -10.51
CA GLU A 55 -17.14 -6.80 -10.81
C GLU A 55 -18.07 -7.30 -11.91
N ASN A 56 -19.34 -6.90 -11.84
CA ASN A 56 -20.42 -7.42 -12.67
C ASN A 56 -20.76 -6.48 -13.82
N MET A 57 -20.04 -6.62 -14.91
CA MET A 57 -20.25 -5.83 -16.12
C MET A 57 -20.54 -6.73 -17.34
N PRO A 58 -21.32 -6.26 -18.32
CA PRO A 58 -21.52 -6.99 -19.57
C PRO A 58 -20.22 -7.03 -20.38
N GLY A 59 -20.02 -8.13 -21.09
CA GLY A 59 -18.82 -8.37 -21.88
C GLY A 59 -17.72 -9.04 -21.06
N ILE A 60 -16.60 -8.34 -20.83
CA ILE A 60 -15.55 -8.83 -19.96
C ILE A 60 -15.84 -8.45 -18.50
N SER A 61 -15.76 -9.43 -17.60
CA SER A 61 -16.00 -9.21 -16.18
C SER A 61 -14.96 -8.27 -15.55
N GLY A 62 -15.27 -7.72 -14.34
CA GLY A 62 -14.32 -6.91 -13.58
C GLY A 62 -13.04 -7.69 -13.26
N ILE A 63 -13.15 -8.98 -12.92
CA ILE A 63 -11.99 -9.85 -12.64
C ILE A 63 -11.09 -10.02 -13.86
N GLU A 64 -11.68 -10.28 -15.04
CA GLU A 64 -10.92 -10.38 -16.28
C GLU A 64 -10.29 -9.04 -16.66
N THR A 65 -11.02 -7.95 -16.45
CA THR A 65 -10.53 -6.59 -16.66
C THR A 65 -9.34 -6.30 -15.73
N LEU A 66 -9.42 -6.62 -14.44
CA LEU A 66 -8.33 -6.49 -13.47
C LEU A 66 -7.06 -7.20 -13.94
N LYS A 67 -7.18 -8.48 -14.35
CA LYS A 67 -6.03 -9.25 -14.84
C LYS A 67 -5.36 -8.59 -16.06
N LYS A 68 -6.14 -8.00 -16.96
CA LYS A 68 -5.62 -7.27 -18.11
C LYS A 68 -5.00 -5.93 -17.72
N ILE A 69 -5.61 -5.18 -16.79
CA ILE A 69 -5.07 -3.95 -16.22
C ILE A 69 -3.69 -4.20 -15.60
N LYS A 70 -3.56 -5.27 -14.81
CA LYS A 70 -2.29 -5.61 -14.14
C LYS A 70 -1.18 -6.05 -15.10
N LYS A 71 -1.53 -6.49 -16.31
CA LYS A 71 -0.56 -6.74 -17.40
C LYS A 71 -0.08 -5.43 -18.05
N ILE A 72 -0.91 -4.38 -18.10
CA ILE A 72 -0.55 -3.06 -18.63
C ILE A 72 0.29 -2.30 -17.59
N ASP A 73 -0.20 -2.23 -16.35
CA ASP A 73 0.49 -1.59 -15.22
C ASP A 73 0.26 -2.41 -13.95
N ARG A 74 1.30 -3.11 -13.49
CA ARG A 74 1.23 -3.96 -12.29
C ARG A 74 1.02 -3.14 -11.00
N ASN A 75 1.46 -1.88 -11.00
CA ASN A 75 1.45 -1.02 -9.82
C ASN A 75 0.18 -0.18 -9.69
N ILE A 76 -0.66 -0.14 -10.72
CA ILE A 76 -1.90 0.62 -10.66
C ILE A 76 -2.81 0.09 -9.55
N LYS A 77 -3.36 0.99 -8.78
CA LYS A 77 -4.21 0.64 -7.64
C LYS A 77 -5.63 0.40 -8.12
N VAL A 78 -6.22 -0.72 -7.71
CA VAL A 78 -7.59 -1.09 -8.07
C VAL A 78 -8.40 -1.34 -6.81
N ILE A 79 -9.55 -0.68 -6.70
CA ILE A 79 -10.58 -0.92 -5.70
C ILE A 79 -11.72 -1.62 -6.42
N MET A 80 -12.00 -2.86 -6.03
CA MET A 80 -13.13 -3.61 -6.59
C MET A 80 -14.44 -3.15 -5.93
N ILE A 81 -15.52 -3.08 -6.73
CA ILE A 81 -16.87 -2.82 -6.25
C ILE A 81 -17.73 -4.03 -6.64
N THR A 82 -18.35 -4.68 -5.66
CA THR A 82 -19.03 -5.97 -5.88
C THR A 82 -20.37 -6.04 -5.18
N LYS A 83 -21.24 -6.95 -5.62
CA LYS A 83 -22.50 -7.32 -4.93
C LYS A 83 -22.33 -8.55 -4.05
N SER A 84 -21.20 -9.27 -4.12
CA SER A 84 -20.98 -10.52 -3.39
C SER A 84 -20.31 -10.25 -2.05
N GLU A 85 -20.83 -10.86 -0.99
CA GLU A 85 -20.22 -10.91 0.33
C GLU A 85 -19.26 -12.12 0.49
N GLU A 86 -19.05 -12.90 -0.57
CA GLU A 86 -18.19 -14.08 -0.56
C GLU A 86 -16.70 -13.66 -0.66
N GLU A 87 -16.23 -13.06 0.40
CA GLU A 87 -14.86 -12.54 0.59
C GLU A 87 -13.79 -13.59 0.30
N ASN A 88 -14.03 -14.83 0.72
CA ASN A 88 -13.07 -15.93 0.60
C ASN A 88 -12.79 -16.35 -0.85
N ILE A 89 -13.78 -16.26 -1.74
CA ILE A 89 -13.64 -16.64 -3.16
C ILE A 89 -12.87 -15.56 -3.91
N MET A 90 -13.05 -14.30 -3.53
CA MET A 90 -12.32 -13.18 -4.13
C MET A 90 -10.87 -13.11 -3.69
N GLU A 91 -10.57 -13.30 -2.40
CA GLU A 91 -9.19 -13.32 -1.90
C GLU A 91 -8.38 -14.45 -2.54
N GLU A 92 -8.97 -15.61 -2.73
CA GLU A 92 -8.31 -16.77 -3.34
C GLU A 92 -8.13 -16.62 -4.87
N ALA A 93 -9.10 -15.95 -5.55
CA ALA A 93 -9.07 -15.78 -7.01
C ALA A 93 -8.24 -14.57 -7.48
N ILE A 94 -8.12 -13.52 -6.68
CA ILE A 94 -7.54 -12.22 -7.07
C ILE A 94 -6.26 -11.92 -6.28
N GLY A 95 -6.08 -12.55 -5.12
CA GLY A 95 -4.89 -12.40 -4.29
C GLY A 95 -4.56 -10.93 -3.96
N LYS A 96 -3.27 -10.60 -3.96
CA LYS A 96 -2.76 -9.25 -3.67
C LYS A 96 -2.92 -8.25 -4.84
N GLU A 97 -3.74 -8.54 -5.87
CA GLU A 97 -3.87 -7.69 -7.05
C GLU A 97 -4.78 -6.47 -6.84
N ILE A 98 -5.64 -6.49 -5.81
CA ILE A 98 -6.52 -5.36 -5.45
C ILE A 98 -5.99 -4.61 -4.23
N SER A 99 -6.27 -3.31 -4.19
CA SER A 99 -5.87 -2.45 -3.05
C SER A 99 -6.93 -2.38 -1.96
N ASP A 100 -8.20 -2.53 -2.33
CA ASP A 100 -9.35 -2.56 -1.43
C ASP A 100 -10.58 -3.10 -2.18
N TYR A 101 -11.65 -3.42 -1.46
CA TYR A 101 -12.94 -3.77 -2.06
C TYR A 101 -14.10 -3.10 -1.32
N LEU A 102 -15.20 -2.86 -2.04
CA LEU A 102 -16.43 -2.25 -1.50
C LEU A 102 -17.64 -3.07 -1.92
N ILE A 103 -18.56 -3.28 -1.00
CA ILE A 103 -19.80 -4.05 -1.24
C ILE A 103 -20.93 -3.10 -1.58
N LYS A 104 -21.64 -3.36 -2.70
CA LYS A 104 -22.84 -2.58 -3.08
C LYS A 104 -24.01 -2.87 -2.14
N PRO A 105 -24.79 -1.88 -1.72
CA PRO A 105 -24.76 -0.49 -2.18
C PRO A 105 -23.65 0.33 -1.51
N VAL A 106 -22.83 1.03 -2.29
CA VAL A 106 -21.78 1.89 -1.77
C VAL A 106 -22.29 3.33 -1.60
N ASN A 107 -21.93 3.97 -0.50
CA ASN A 107 -22.17 5.39 -0.34
C ASN A 107 -20.90 6.22 -0.66
N PRO A 108 -21.03 7.52 -1.01
CA PRO A 108 -19.89 8.35 -1.38
C PRO A 108 -18.79 8.44 -0.32
N ASN A 109 -19.14 8.38 0.98
CA ASN A 109 -18.16 8.45 2.07
C ASN A 109 -17.33 7.18 2.20
N GLN A 110 -17.91 5.99 1.91
CA GLN A 110 -17.17 4.74 1.89
C GLN A 110 -16.12 4.77 0.77
N ILE A 111 -16.50 5.23 -0.43
CA ILE A 111 -15.59 5.38 -1.56
C ILE A 111 -14.49 6.39 -1.21
N LEU A 112 -14.84 7.53 -0.63
CA LEU A 112 -13.87 8.54 -0.20
C LEU A 112 -12.87 8.00 0.81
N LEU A 113 -13.32 7.18 1.78
CA LEU A 113 -12.45 6.57 2.79
C LEU A 113 -11.50 5.56 2.16
N SER A 114 -12.01 4.68 1.28
CA SER A 114 -11.21 3.70 0.56
C SER A 114 -10.17 4.38 -0.37
N LEU A 115 -10.55 5.44 -1.08
CA LEU A 115 -9.63 6.24 -1.89
C LEU A 115 -8.52 6.87 -1.04
N LYS A 116 -8.88 7.48 0.10
CA LYS A 116 -7.87 8.05 1.01
C LYS A 116 -6.91 6.98 1.51
N LYS A 117 -7.42 5.86 2.01
CA LYS A 117 -6.62 4.72 2.47
C LYS A 117 -5.68 4.23 1.35
N THR A 118 -6.22 4.03 0.16
CA THR A 118 -5.46 3.53 -0.99
C THR A 118 -4.40 4.51 -1.49
N LEU A 119 -4.69 5.82 -1.54
CA LEU A 119 -3.77 6.85 -2.02
C LEU A 119 -2.75 7.27 -0.95
N GLN A 120 -3.16 7.28 0.31
CA GLN A 120 -2.29 7.64 1.45
C GLN A 120 -1.42 6.48 1.92
N ASN A 121 -1.79 5.23 1.59
CA ASN A 121 -1.05 4.05 2.03
C ASN A 121 0.45 4.09 1.66
N LYS A 122 0.85 4.72 0.54
CA LYS A 122 2.28 4.95 0.30
C LYS A 122 2.91 5.86 1.35
N LYS A 123 2.19 6.84 1.86
CA LYS A 123 2.74 7.81 2.83
C LYS A 123 2.54 7.38 4.28
N LEU A 124 1.34 6.88 4.64
CA LEU A 124 1.03 6.47 6.01
C LEU A 124 1.67 5.12 6.38
N ILE A 125 1.72 4.16 5.45
CA ILE A 125 2.46 2.89 5.66
C ILE A 125 3.96 3.19 5.68
N LYS A 126 4.46 4.06 4.81
CA LYS A 126 5.86 4.46 4.84
C LYS A 126 6.21 5.14 6.17
N ASP A 127 5.43 6.13 6.60
CA ASP A 127 5.69 6.88 7.83
C ASP A 127 5.49 6.02 9.10
N SER A 128 4.49 5.12 9.14
CA SER A 128 4.26 4.20 10.25
C SER A 128 5.31 3.09 10.30
N ASN A 129 5.66 2.49 9.16
CA ASN A 129 6.68 1.47 9.10
C ASN A 129 8.06 2.04 9.46
N ILE A 130 8.44 3.19 8.93
CA ILE A 130 9.70 3.86 9.28
C ILE A 130 9.76 4.10 10.79
N SER A 131 8.70 4.64 11.39
CA SER A 131 8.64 4.89 12.84
C SER A 131 8.73 3.60 13.65
N GLU A 132 8.06 2.53 13.22
CA GLU A 132 8.07 1.21 13.87
C GLU A 132 9.45 0.57 13.78
N TYR A 133 10.08 0.55 12.60
CA TYR A 133 11.43 0.02 12.40
C TYR A 133 12.49 0.83 13.15
N GLN A 134 12.35 2.15 13.20
CA GLN A 134 13.24 3.00 14.03
C GLN A 134 13.11 2.70 15.52
N GLN A 135 11.89 2.43 16.00
CA GLN A 135 11.65 2.04 17.39
C GLN A 135 12.24 0.67 17.70
N GLU A 136 12.05 -0.32 16.82
CA GLU A 136 12.65 -1.65 16.97
C GLU A 136 14.18 -1.58 16.97
N PHE A 137 14.77 -0.84 16.05
CA PHE A 137 16.23 -0.62 16.01
C PHE A 137 16.75 0.03 17.28
N ARG A 138 16.05 1.04 17.79
CA ARG A 138 16.43 1.69 19.06
C ARG A 138 16.39 0.71 20.21
N ASN A 139 15.38 -0.15 20.27
CA ASN A 139 15.27 -1.18 21.28
C ASN A 139 16.41 -2.20 21.20
N LEU A 140 16.78 -2.65 19.98
CA LEU A 140 17.92 -3.52 19.73
C LEU A 140 19.23 -2.85 20.17
N SER A 141 19.42 -1.58 19.81
CA SER A 141 20.62 -0.82 20.18
C SER A 141 20.80 -0.64 21.68
N LEU A 142 19.68 -0.51 22.42
CA LEU A 142 19.74 -0.45 23.90
C LEU A 142 20.11 -1.82 24.50
N LYS A 143 19.58 -2.92 23.96
CA LYS A 143 19.95 -4.28 24.39
C LYS A 143 21.44 -4.56 24.21
N MET A 144 22.07 -4.05 23.16
CA MET A 144 23.51 -4.21 22.92
C MET A 144 24.37 -3.66 24.06
N MET A 145 23.89 -2.64 24.77
CA MET A 145 24.63 -2.03 25.89
C MET A 145 24.68 -2.91 27.15
N ASP A 146 23.74 -3.85 27.27
CA ASP A 146 23.59 -4.71 28.44
C ASP A 146 24.18 -6.11 28.24
N ILE A 147 24.75 -6.41 27.05
CA ILE A 147 25.34 -7.71 26.73
C ILE A 147 26.62 -7.90 27.57
N SER A 148 26.61 -8.94 28.39
CA SER A 148 27.72 -9.27 29.30
C SER A 148 28.31 -10.66 29.01
N SER A 149 27.67 -11.49 28.18
CA SER A 149 28.09 -12.85 27.88
C SER A 149 27.96 -13.20 26.40
N PHE A 150 28.70 -14.25 25.98
CA PHE A 150 28.64 -14.76 24.61
C PHE A 150 27.26 -15.32 24.25
N ASP A 151 26.57 -15.95 25.21
CA ASP A 151 25.23 -16.50 24.98
C ASP A 151 24.18 -15.38 24.76
N GLU A 152 24.32 -14.25 25.48
CA GLU A 152 23.50 -13.06 25.29
C GLU A 152 23.78 -12.43 23.93
N TRP A 153 25.06 -12.42 23.51
CA TRP A 153 25.46 -11.90 22.19
C TRP A 153 24.86 -12.73 21.07
N ILE A 154 24.85 -14.08 21.16
CA ILE A 154 24.21 -14.92 20.15
C ILE A 154 22.72 -14.63 20.04
N LYS A 155 22.02 -14.51 21.17
CA LYS A 155 20.57 -14.17 21.18
C LYS A 155 20.32 -12.83 20.51
N PHE A 156 21.12 -11.83 20.85
CA PHE A 156 21.05 -10.51 20.23
C PHE A 156 21.29 -10.54 18.72
N TYR A 157 22.29 -11.30 18.28
CA TYR A 157 22.61 -11.45 16.86
C TYR A 157 21.46 -12.10 16.08
N LEU A 158 20.79 -13.08 16.67
CA LEU A 158 19.58 -13.70 16.06
C LEU A 158 18.41 -12.70 15.97
N GLU A 159 18.26 -11.81 16.96
CA GLU A 159 17.24 -10.74 16.87
C GLU A 159 17.54 -9.74 15.76
N ILE A 160 18.83 -9.42 15.51
CA ILE A 160 19.24 -8.56 14.39
C ILE A 160 18.90 -9.24 13.05
N ILE A 161 19.20 -10.53 12.90
CA ILE A 161 18.87 -11.27 11.66
C ILE A 161 17.36 -11.26 11.42
N ASP A 162 16.54 -11.50 12.45
CA ASP A 162 15.08 -11.45 12.32
C ASP A 162 14.60 -10.05 11.90
N TRP A 163 15.22 -9.00 12.44
CA TRP A 163 14.93 -7.62 12.06
C TRP A 163 15.34 -7.31 10.62
N GLU A 164 16.52 -7.75 10.16
CA GLU A 164 16.99 -7.60 8.78
C GLU A 164 16.09 -8.34 7.79
N LEU A 165 15.58 -9.53 8.17
CA LEU A 165 14.63 -10.28 7.34
C LEU A 165 13.30 -9.52 7.17
N LYS A 166 12.83 -8.82 8.19
CA LYS A 166 11.65 -7.95 8.07
C LYS A 166 11.87 -6.79 7.10
N LEU A 167 13.10 -6.23 7.07
CA LEU A 167 13.46 -5.16 6.12
C LEU A 167 13.46 -5.64 4.67
N SER A 168 13.74 -6.91 4.40
CA SER A 168 13.76 -7.46 3.03
C SER A 168 12.41 -7.41 2.32
N ASP A 169 11.31 -7.27 3.06
CA ASP A 169 9.96 -7.16 2.52
C ASP A 169 9.56 -5.72 2.18
N ILE A 170 10.46 -4.75 2.39
CA ILE A 170 10.22 -3.31 2.17
C ILE A 170 10.80 -2.90 0.80
N ASP A 171 10.19 -1.88 0.17
CA ASP A 171 10.72 -1.30 -1.06
C ASP A 171 12.09 -0.62 -0.81
N ASP A 172 12.95 -0.64 -1.85
CA ASP A 172 14.34 -0.16 -1.77
C ASP A 172 14.47 1.29 -1.27
N ASP A 173 13.56 2.18 -1.69
CA ASP A 173 13.60 3.60 -1.29
C ASP A 173 13.32 3.74 0.21
N THR A 174 12.34 3.01 0.73
CA THR A 174 11.98 3.01 2.15
C THR A 174 13.09 2.36 2.97
N MET A 175 13.69 1.27 2.48
CA MET A 175 14.85 0.61 3.11
C MET A 175 16.03 1.58 3.22
N MET A 176 16.38 2.29 2.15
CA MET A 176 17.47 3.26 2.15
C MET A 176 17.23 4.42 3.13
N GLU A 177 16.01 4.89 3.27
CA GLU A 177 15.66 5.93 4.24
C GLU A 177 15.84 5.44 5.70
N ILE A 178 15.40 4.20 5.99
CA ILE A 178 15.57 3.56 7.30
C ILE A 178 17.06 3.40 7.61
N LEU A 179 17.83 2.81 6.69
CA LEU A 179 19.26 2.55 6.87
C LEU A 179 20.09 3.82 7.03
N ASN A 180 19.79 4.88 6.27
CA ASN A 180 20.50 6.16 6.42
C ASN A 180 20.25 6.81 7.78
N ASN A 181 19.02 6.78 8.28
CA ASN A 181 18.70 7.30 9.61
C ASN A 181 19.39 6.49 10.72
N GLN A 182 19.45 5.18 10.56
CA GLN A 182 20.06 4.26 11.53
C GLN A 182 21.58 4.34 11.53
N LYS A 183 22.22 4.58 10.38
CA LYS A 183 23.66 4.75 10.31
C LYS A 183 24.17 5.88 11.21
N ILE A 184 23.39 6.96 11.35
CA ILE A 184 23.70 8.07 12.22
C ILE A 184 23.58 7.66 13.70
N GLU A 185 22.50 6.95 14.07
CA GLU A 185 22.29 6.45 15.43
C GLU A 185 23.30 5.36 15.81
N ALA A 186 23.56 4.40 14.91
CA ALA A 186 24.52 3.31 15.13
C ALA A 186 25.94 3.83 15.38
N ASN A 187 26.40 4.81 14.61
CA ASN A 187 27.71 5.42 14.82
C ASN A 187 27.83 6.10 16.19
N SER A 188 26.76 6.77 16.65
CA SER A 188 26.72 7.39 17.97
C SER A 188 26.78 6.35 19.11
N LEU A 189 26.05 5.23 18.95
CA LEU A 189 26.01 4.16 19.93
C LEU A 189 27.30 3.36 19.97
N PHE A 190 27.89 3.08 18.79
CA PHE A 190 29.17 2.38 18.69
C PHE A 190 30.31 3.19 19.33
N SER A 191 30.34 4.50 19.13
CA SER A 191 31.32 5.36 19.82
C SER A 191 31.20 5.29 21.35
N LYS A 192 29.97 5.33 21.87
CA LYS A 192 29.70 5.17 23.31
C LYS A 192 30.05 3.78 23.85
N PHE A 193 29.92 2.74 23.02
CA PHE A 193 30.33 1.38 23.38
C PHE A 193 31.84 1.25 23.46
N LEU A 194 32.58 1.81 22.50
CA LEU A 194 34.04 1.81 22.52
C LEU A 194 34.63 2.53 23.77
N GLU A 195 33.96 3.58 24.26
CA GLU A 195 34.35 4.29 25.49
C GLU A 195 34.22 3.43 26.76
N LYS A 196 33.40 2.37 26.72
CA LYS A 196 33.13 1.48 27.87
C LYS A 196 34.01 0.22 27.89
N LEU A 197 34.73 -0.06 26.81
CA LEU A 197 35.62 -1.22 26.76
C LEU A 197 36.82 -0.96 27.68
N PRO A 198 37.15 -1.90 28.56
CA PRO A 198 38.37 -1.80 29.35
C PRO A 198 39.57 -1.86 28.39
N GLY A 199 40.48 -0.87 28.53
CA GLY A 199 41.70 -0.75 27.76
C GLY A 199 42.69 -1.88 28.02
#